data_f0a99a74c6810711101607fb8e42ad57
#
_entry.id   f0a99a74c6810711101607fb8e42ad57
#
_cell.length_a   1.000
_cell.length_b   1.000
_cell.length_c   1.000
_cell.angle_alpha   90.00
_cell.angle_beta   90.00
_cell.angle_gamma   90.00
#
_symmetry.space_group_name_H-M   'P 1'
#
loop_
_entity.id
_entity.type
_entity.pdbx_description
1 polymer ?
#
loop_
_entity_poly.entity_id
_entity_poly.type
_entity_poly.pdbx_seq_one_letter_code
_entity_poly.pdbx_strand_id
1 'polypeptide(L)'
;TSRGIGPAYEDKIGRRGNLQEWYLDWDDRDPQHGVWNRHICREHPLKDAPLVGAQLRYLILAGSEVVGAFGFGPASFYLSCRDSWIGWDAAAMEQNRQKVICLSRFLIRPGLQCANLATCCYGRVLKRVRADWEQRYGIVPVLVETYVDRSTHTGRSLVAANWLRIGTTQGRGRTSPSKKSCPKSPKDLWVWQWDEHARTQLQQRSLPRVVPRSVFHPRSEASWIDQELDGLDLGHSKLDRRFAAMLQARWLHPSWSFYTSFGGRREGIAAYDFLQNQRADLTFESLLAPHQNSTRRRMAAESVVLLAQDTTTLSYNTLLKTQGLGPIGNEPNAGRGLLLHSLQAFRLDGIPLGCAWAEFWARDS
;
A
#
# COMPACT_ATOMS: atom_id res chain seq x y z
N THR A 1 -15.75 21.34 38.60
CA THR A 1 -14.62 22.25 38.87
C THR A 1 -13.43 21.93 38.01
N SER A 2 -13.63 22.07 36.68
CA SER A 2 -12.61 21.80 35.67
C SER A 2 -11.82 23.06 35.24
N ARG A 3 -11.82 24.11 36.08
CA ARG A 3 -11.20 25.40 35.72
C ARG A 3 -9.70 25.53 35.98
N GLY A 4 -9.07 24.56 36.61
CA GLY A 4 -7.65 24.67 36.97
C GLY A 4 -6.64 24.01 36.04
N ILE A 5 -7.08 23.16 35.09
CA ILE A 5 -6.18 22.40 34.25
C ILE A 5 -5.95 23.08 32.88
N GLY A 6 -6.93 23.83 32.36
CA GLY A 6 -6.88 24.47 31.05
C GLY A 6 -5.69 25.44 30.86
N PRO A 7 -5.50 26.46 31.70
CA PRO A 7 -4.42 27.44 31.51
C PRO A 7 -3.01 26.84 31.68
N ALA A 8 -2.82 25.91 32.60
CA ALA A 8 -1.53 25.23 32.80
C ALA A 8 -1.18 24.30 31.64
N TYR A 9 -2.20 23.70 31.02
CA TYR A 9 -2.04 22.84 29.82
C TYR A 9 -1.77 23.68 28.58
N GLU A 10 -2.45 24.81 28.41
CA GLU A 10 -2.20 25.78 27.34
C GLU A 10 -0.75 26.31 27.39
N ASP A 11 -0.24 26.65 28.55
CA ASP A 11 1.14 27.10 28.74
C ASP A 11 2.16 25.97 28.42
N LYS A 12 1.84 24.74 28.80
CA LYS A 12 2.72 23.59 28.57
C LYS A 12 2.79 23.17 27.10
N ILE A 13 1.67 23.27 26.37
CA ILE A 13 1.57 22.82 24.98
C ILE A 13 1.85 23.95 24.01
N GLY A 14 1.31 25.17 24.25
CA GLY A 14 1.37 26.29 23.32
C GLY A 14 2.66 27.11 23.36
N ARG A 15 3.18 27.40 24.54
CA ARG A 15 4.29 28.35 24.72
C ARG A 15 5.68 27.72 24.81
N ARG A 16 5.82 26.45 25.19
CA ARG A 16 7.12 25.82 25.47
C ARG A 16 7.60 24.78 24.46
N GLY A 17 6.87 24.56 23.38
CA GLY A 17 7.32 23.67 22.31
C GLY A 17 7.49 22.18 22.72
N ASN A 18 6.86 21.77 23.83
CA ASN A 18 6.99 20.42 24.38
C ASN A 18 6.11 19.36 23.69
N LEU A 19 5.59 19.65 22.49
CA LEU A 19 4.92 18.65 21.69
C LEU A 19 5.98 17.77 21.02
N GLN A 20 5.90 16.47 21.20
CA GLN A 20 6.70 15.47 20.51
C GLN A 20 5.79 14.62 19.64
N GLU A 21 6.19 14.40 18.40
CA GLU A 21 5.57 13.42 17.53
C GLU A 21 6.27 12.08 17.73
N TRP A 22 5.54 11.07 18.14
CA TRP A 22 6.06 9.72 18.20
C TRP A 22 5.63 8.96 16.96
N TYR A 23 6.57 8.63 16.08
CA TYR A 23 6.34 7.70 14.99
C TYR A 23 6.20 6.28 15.58
N LEU A 24 5.11 5.62 15.24
CA LEU A 24 4.92 4.22 15.59
C LEU A 24 5.51 3.37 14.47
N ASP A 25 6.64 2.75 14.74
CA ASP A 25 7.19 1.76 13.82
C ASP A 25 6.23 0.58 13.69
N TRP A 26 6.22 -0.07 12.53
CA TRP A 26 5.24 -1.11 12.19
C TRP A 26 5.63 -2.48 12.79
N ASP A 27 6.00 -2.55 14.02
CA ASP A 27 5.93 -3.80 14.76
C ASP A 27 4.57 -3.87 15.43
N ASP A 28 3.69 -4.79 15.01
CA ASP A 28 2.37 -5.01 15.64
C ASP A 28 2.50 -5.36 17.14
N ARG A 29 3.71 -5.71 17.58
CA ARG A 29 4.07 -5.97 18.97
C ARG A 29 4.41 -4.70 19.76
N ASP A 30 4.57 -3.55 19.11
CA ASP A 30 4.80 -2.29 19.81
C ASP A 30 3.54 -1.92 20.63
N PRO A 31 3.63 -1.82 21.97
CA PRO A 31 2.51 -1.44 22.85
C PRO A 31 1.84 -0.12 22.45
N GLN A 32 2.57 0.78 21.79
CA GLN A 32 2.07 2.08 21.35
C GLN A 32 1.02 1.95 20.24
N HIS A 33 1.04 0.90 19.43
CA HIS A 33 -0.05 0.60 18.48
C HIS A 33 -1.38 0.38 19.20
N GLY A 34 -1.34 -0.31 20.33
CA GLY A 34 -2.50 -0.49 21.20
C GLY A 34 -3.02 0.84 21.75
N VAL A 35 -2.12 1.78 22.09
CA VAL A 35 -2.47 3.13 22.55
C VAL A 35 -3.17 3.91 21.43
N TRP A 36 -2.56 3.96 20.24
CA TRP A 36 -3.13 4.63 19.07
C TRP A 36 -4.53 4.10 18.72
N ASN A 37 -4.66 2.78 18.63
CA ASN A 37 -5.92 2.10 18.32
C ASN A 37 -7.01 2.45 19.36
N ARG A 38 -6.71 2.43 20.66
CA ARG A 38 -7.66 2.77 21.72
C ARG A 38 -8.19 4.20 21.60
N HIS A 39 -7.31 5.19 21.34
CA HIS A 39 -7.73 6.58 21.20
C HIS A 39 -8.56 6.78 19.92
N ILE A 40 -8.15 6.22 18.78
CA ILE A 40 -8.92 6.32 17.55
C ILE A 40 -10.29 5.64 17.68
N CYS A 41 -10.34 4.45 18.23
CA CYS A 41 -11.60 3.71 18.40
C CYS A 41 -12.59 4.45 19.32
N ARG A 42 -12.11 5.05 20.40
CA ARG A 42 -12.96 5.71 21.40
C ARG A 42 -13.35 7.12 21.01
N GLU A 43 -12.44 7.90 20.44
CA GLU A 43 -12.55 9.35 20.38
C GLU A 43 -12.66 9.88 18.92
N HIS A 44 -12.29 9.09 17.90
CA HIS A 44 -12.38 9.52 16.50
C HIS A 44 -13.72 9.14 15.86
N PRO A 45 -14.37 10.02 15.05
CA PRO A 45 -15.68 9.73 14.43
C PRO A 45 -15.74 8.47 13.56
N LEU A 46 -14.65 8.08 12.95
CA LEU A 46 -14.56 6.85 12.13
C LEU A 46 -14.25 5.60 12.95
N LYS A 47 -14.06 5.75 14.27
CA LYS A 47 -13.83 4.64 15.19
C LYS A 47 -12.81 3.63 14.67
N ASP A 48 -13.16 2.35 14.73
CA ASP A 48 -12.36 1.16 14.43
C ASP A 48 -12.20 0.84 12.95
N ALA A 49 -12.67 1.72 12.04
CA ALA A 49 -12.45 1.49 10.61
C ALA A 49 -10.94 1.38 10.31
N PRO A 50 -10.45 0.22 9.84
CA PRO A 50 -9.02 -0.02 9.70
C PRO A 50 -8.40 0.88 8.63
N LEU A 51 -7.16 1.27 8.83
CA LEU A 51 -6.31 1.76 7.75
C LEU A 51 -5.90 0.57 6.89
N VAL A 52 -6.01 0.70 5.57
CA VAL A 52 -5.74 -0.38 4.62
C VAL A 52 -4.53 -0.02 3.75
N GLY A 53 -3.65 -0.98 3.55
CA GLY A 53 -2.45 -0.81 2.72
C GLY A 53 -1.31 -0.11 3.45
N ALA A 54 -0.45 0.58 2.69
CA ALA A 54 0.65 1.37 3.24
C ALA A 54 0.14 2.39 4.26
N GLN A 55 0.72 2.45 5.44
CA GLN A 55 0.24 3.35 6.49
C GLN A 55 1.35 3.79 7.44
N LEU A 56 1.22 5.03 7.93
CA LEU A 56 2.02 5.57 9.03
C LEU A 56 1.08 6.08 10.11
N ARG A 57 1.41 5.82 11.36
CA ARG A 57 0.67 6.25 12.54
C ARG A 57 1.57 7.09 13.42
N TYR A 58 1.01 8.13 14.02
CA TYR A 58 1.72 8.99 14.95
C TYR A 58 0.86 9.26 16.17
N LEU A 59 1.48 9.23 17.35
CA LEU A 59 0.94 9.81 18.56
C LEU A 59 1.49 11.22 18.73
N ILE A 60 0.66 12.12 19.22
CA ILE A 60 1.05 13.46 19.60
C ILE A 60 1.14 13.48 21.13
N LEU A 61 2.33 13.76 21.65
CA LEU A 61 2.60 13.73 23.08
C LEU A 61 2.86 15.14 23.60
N ALA A 62 2.36 15.41 24.79
CA ALA A 62 2.73 16.55 25.60
C ALA A 62 3.35 16.03 26.91
N GLY A 63 4.68 15.92 26.91
CA GLY A 63 5.38 15.14 27.95
C GLY A 63 5.05 13.65 27.79
N SER A 64 4.52 13.02 28.84
CA SER A 64 4.09 11.60 28.81
C SER A 64 2.64 11.39 28.37
N GLU A 65 1.87 12.45 28.17
CA GLU A 65 0.44 12.34 27.87
C GLU A 65 0.15 12.39 26.36
N VAL A 66 -0.68 11.46 25.90
CA VAL A 66 -1.19 11.48 24.53
C VAL A 66 -2.25 12.57 24.40
N VAL A 67 -2.00 13.56 23.55
CA VAL A 67 -2.93 14.67 23.27
C VAL A 67 -3.64 14.52 21.94
N GLY A 68 -3.17 13.64 21.07
CA GLY A 68 -3.81 13.36 19.78
C GLY A 68 -3.11 12.27 18.98
N ALA A 69 -3.59 12.07 17.77
CA ALA A 69 -3.07 11.05 16.87
C ALA A 69 -3.25 11.41 15.40
N PHE A 70 -2.33 10.94 14.55
CA PHE A 70 -2.46 10.96 13.10
C PHE A 70 -2.41 9.55 12.53
N GLY A 71 -3.10 9.36 11.40
CA GLY A 71 -3.00 8.16 10.59
C GLY A 71 -3.00 8.50 9.11
N PHE A 72 -1.91 8.18 8.44
CA PHE A 72 -1.76 8.33 7.00
C PHE A 72 -1.93 6.99 6.30
N GLY A 73 -2.44 7.04 5.07
CA GLY A 73 -2.65 5.88 4.22
C GLY A 73 -2.51 6.24 2.74
N PRO A 74 -2.76 5.29 1.83
CA PRO A 74 -2.76 5.57 0.40
C PRO A 74 -3.95 6.46 0.03
N ALA A 75 -3.77 7.29 -0.99
CA ALA A 75 -4.84 8.07 -1.58
C ALA A 75 -5.93 7.19 -2.20
N SER A 76 -7.14 7.71 -2.31
CA SER A 76 -8.23 7.04 -3.04
C SER A 76 -7.84 6.76 -4.48
N PHE A 77 -8.25 5.59 -5.00
CA PHE A 77 -7.85 5.15 -6.35
C PHE A 77 -8.31 6.14 -7.43
N TYR A 78 -9.60 6.48 -7.43
CA TYR A 78 -10.18 7.49 -8.31
C TYR A 78 -10.92 8.53 -7.47
N LEU A 79 -10.64 9.79 -7.73
CA LEU A 79 -11.29 10.92 -7.09
C LEU A 79 -11.39 12.09 -8.04
N SER A 80 -12.54 12.25 -8.71
CA SER A 80 -12.71 13.17 -9.82
C SER A 80 -12.26 14.60 -9.52
N CYS A 81 -12.57 15.15 -8.35
CA CYS A 81 -12.18 16.52 -7.98
C CYS A 81 -10.66 16.67 -7.79
N ARG A 82 -9.97 15.67 -7.23
CA ARG A 82 -8.51 15.63 -7.13
C ARG A 82 -7.89 15.47 -8.51
N ASP A 83 -8.37 14.50 -9.27
CA ASP A 83 -7.80 14.13 -10.56
C ASP A 83 -7.93 15.28 -11.57
N SER A 84 -9.07 15.97 -11.57
CA SER A 84 -9.28 17.20 -12.36
C SER A 84 -8.41 18.37 -11.87
N TRP A 85 -8.22 18.52 -10.55
CA TRP A 85 -7.38 19.57 -10.00
C TRP A 85 -5.90 19.35 -10.31
N ILE A 86 -5.41 18.12 -10.20
CA ILE A 86 -4.05 17.77 -10.62
C ILE A 86 -3.89 17.96 -12.13
N GLY A 87 -4.87 17.52 -12.92
CA GLY A 87 -4.84 17.59 -14.38
C GLY A 87 -3.94 16.55 -15.03
N TRP A 88 -3.70 15.43 -14.36
CA TRP A 88 -2.96 14.31 -14.92
C TRP A 88 -3.82 13.50 -15.90
N ASP A 89 -3.17 12.86 -16.86
CA ASP A 89 -3.82 11.84 -17.67
C ASP A 89 -3.76 10.45 -17.00
N ALA A 90 -4.39 9.47 -17.63
CA ALA A 90 -4.46 8.11 -17.08
C ALA A 90 -3.07 7.48 -16.85
N ALA A 91 -2.11 7.72 -17.73
CA ALA A 91 -0.77 7.19 -17.64
C ALA A 91 0.05 7.85 -16.52
N ALA A 92 -0.01 9.18 -16.42
CA ALA A 92 0.62 9.93 -15.34
C ALA A 92 0.00 9.58 -13.98
N MET A 93 -1.34 9.44 -13.92
CA MET A 93 -2.05 9.02 -12.71
C MET A 93 -1.59 7.63 -12.26
N GLU A 94 -1.50 6.67 -13.17
CA GLU A 94 -1.07 5.32 -12.84
C GLU A 94 0.35 5.29 -12.27
N GLN A 95 1.27 6.07 -12.83
CA GLN A 95 2.67 6.15 -12.40
C GLN A 95 2.86 6.93 -11.09
N ASN A 96 2.07 7.98 -10.87
CA ASN A 96 2.35 8.94 -9.80
C ASN A 96 1.35 8.92 -8.64
N ARG A 97 0.22 8.20 -8.75
CA ARG A 97 -0.79 8.15 -7.68
C ARG A 97 -0.23 7.77 -6.32
N GLN A 98 0.75 6.88 -6.28
CA GLN A 98 1.41 6.47 -5.04
C GLN A 98 2.19 7.59 -4.35
N LYS A 99 2.49 8.70 -5.06
CA LYS A 99 3.09 9.92 -4.50
C LYS A 99 2.07 10.83 -3.82
N VAL A 100 0.78 10.46 -3.88
CA VAL A 100 -0.30 11.11 -3.14
C VAL A 100 -0.65 10.24 -1.96
N ILE A 101 -0.56 10.78 -0.74
CA ILE A 101 -0.94 10.10 0.49
C ILE A 101 -2.18 10.74 1.10
N CYS A 102 -2.92 10.00 1.89
CA CYS A 102 -4.14 10.45 2.52
C CYS A 102 -3.97 10.55 4.04
N LEU A 103 -4.20 11.74 4.61
CA LEU A 103 -4.42 11.88 6.04
C LEU A 103 -5.82 11.36 6.36
N SER A 104 -5.92 10.10 6.74
CA SER A 104 -7.17 9.37 6.96
C SER A 104 -7.69 9.50 8.40
N ARG A 105 -6.82 9.79 9.34
CA ARG A 105 -7.14 9.98 10.76
C ARG A 105 -6.39 11.19 11.28
N PHE A 106 -7.13 12.09 11.92
CA PHE A 106 -6.59 13.16 12.73
C PHE A 106 -7.48 13.32 13.96
N LEU A 107 -6.88 13.23 15.11
CA LEU A 107 -7.55 13.36 16.40
C LEU A 107 -6.76 14.32 17.28
N ILE A 108 -7.43 15.34 17.79
CA ILE A 108 -7.08 16.04 19.03
C ILE A 108 -8.07 15.53 20.08
N ARG A 109 -7.58 15.05 21.21
CA ARG A 109 -8.42 14.44 22.23
C ARG A 109 -9.47 15.44 22.77
N PRO A 110 -10.71 14.97 22.97
CA PRO A 110 -11.77 15.81 23.54
C PRO A 110 -11.37 16.43 24.88
N GLY A 111 -11.80 17.65 25.10
CA GLY A 111 -11.50 18.38 26.34
C GLY A 111 -10.19 19.17 26.32
N LEU A 112 -9.35 19.02 25.32
CA LEU A 112 -8.16 19.84 25.14
C LEU A 112 -8.54 21.15 24.41
N GLN A 113 -8.45 22.25 25.10
CA GLN A 113 -8.67 23.60 24.55
C GLN A 113 -7.34 24.35 24.53
N CYS A 114 -6.59 24.21 23.44
CA CYS A 114 -5.35 24.93 23.23
C CYS A 114 -5.43 25.63 21.87
N ALA A 115 -5.23 26.94 21.87
CA ALA A 115 -5.23 27.73 20.66
C ALA A 115 -4.16 27.24 19.69
N ASN A 116 -4.52 27.10 18.42
CA ASN A 116 -3.63 26.68 17.33
C ASN A 116 -3.01 25.29 17.48
N LEU A 117 -3.46 24.44 18.43
CA LEU A 117 -2.91 23.11 18.65
C LEU A 117 -2.95 22.26 17.38
N ALA A 118 -4.10 22.20 16.70
CA ALA A 118 -4.25 21.43 15.46
C ALA A 118 -3.30 21.93 14.37
N THR A 119 -3.16 23.24 14.18
CA THR A 119 -2.25 23.83 13.19
C THR A 119 -0.78 23.53 13.52
N CYS A 120 -0.41 23.60 14.79
CA CYS A 120 0.93 23.23 15.26
C CYS A 120 1.22 21.76 14.96
N CYS A 121 0.28 20.87 15.25
CA CYS A 121 0.40 19.43 14.98
C CYS A 121 0.55 19.14 13.49
N TYR A 122 -0.25 19.78 12.62
CA TYR A 122 -0.08 19.66 11.17
C TYR A 122 1.31 20.09 10.71
N GLY A 123 1.77 21.27 11.15
CA GLY A 123 3.07 21.79 10.76
C GLY A 123 4.24 20.87 11.15
N ARG A 124 4.13 20.14 12.26
CA ARG A 124 5.15 19.19 12.72
C ARG A 124 5.09 17.88 11.95
N VAL A 125 3.91 17.24 11.87
CA VAL A 125 3.79 15.94 11.22
C VAL A 125 4.09 16.01 9.73
N LEU A 126 3.71 17.10 9.05
CA LEU A 126 3.98 17.29 7.62
C LEU A 126 5.48 17.45 7.30
N LYS A 127 6.27 17.97 8.23
CA LYS A 127 7.73 18.01 8.07
C LYS A 127 8.36 16.62 8.14
N ARG A 128 7.75 15.70 8.87
CA ARG A 128 8.31 14.37 9.15
C ARG A 128 7.77 13.29 8.22
N VAL A 129 6.47 13.26 7.97
CA VAL A 129 5.79 12.15 7.28
C VAL A 129 6.36 11.86 5.89
N ARG A 130 6.90 12.86 5.20
CA ARG A 130 7.53 12.69 3.88
C ARG A 130 8.75 11.79 3.94
N ALA A 131 9.66 12.07 4.87
CA ALA A 131 10.88 11.28 5.07
C ALA A 131 10.58 9.89 5.62
N ASP A 132 9.67 9.78 6.60
CA ASP A 132 9.26 8.50 7.18
C ASP A 132 8.57 7.60 6.13
N TRP A 133 7.77 8.19 5.22
CA TRP A 133 7.14 7.47 4.12
C TRP A 133 8.15 6.98 3.08
N GLU A 134 9.10 7.84 2.71
CA GLU A 134 10.20 7.48 1.81
C GLU A 134 11.06 6.37 2.41
N GLN A 135 11.47 6.50 3.67
CA GLN A 135 12.26 5.50 4.37
C GLN A 135 11.57 4.13 4.40
N ARG A 136 10.25 4.12 4.63
CA ARG A 136 9.50 2.87 4.77
C ARG A 136 9.09 2.23 3.45
N TYR A 137 8.69 3.04 2.47
CA TYR A 137 8.06 2.54 1.24
C TYR A 137 8.87 2.84 -0.03
N GLY A 138 10.00 3.55 0.07
CA GLY A 138 10.82 3.94 -1.08
C GLY A 138 10.14 4.95 -2.00
N ILE A 139 9.08 5.61 -1.54
CA ILE A 139 8.26 6.54 -2.32
C ILE A 139 8.28 7.89 -1.64
N VAL A 140 8.71 8.94 -2.38
CA VAL A 140 8.65 10.32 -1.90
C VAL A 140 7.25 10.89 -2.15
N PRO A 141 6.45 11.15 -1.11
CA PRO A 141 5.16 11.82 -1.30
C PRO A 141 5.36 13.26 -1.75
N VAL A 142 4.50 13.72 -2.66
CA VAL A 142 4.48 15.12 -3.14
C VAL A 142 3.19 15.85 -2.77
N LEU A 143 2.13 15.12 -2.44
CA LEU A 143 0.82 15.65 -2.08
C LEU A 143 0.21 14.86 -0.92
N VAL A 144 -0.42 15.57 0.00
CA VAL A 144 -1.31 14.96 1.01
C VAL A 144 -2.73 15.39 0.74
N GLU A 145 -3.68 14.45 0.74
CA GLU A 145 -5.11 14.75 0.70
C GLU A 145 -5.78 14.44 2.05
N THR A 146 -6.88 15.14 2.37
CA THR A 146 -7.74 14.81 3.52
C THR A 146 -9.18 15.18 3.25
N TYR A 147 -10.11 14.57 3.98
CA TYR A 147 -11.54 14.73 3.80
C TYR A 147 -12.17 15.34 5.06
N VAL A 148 -12.92 16.42 4.88
CA VAL A 148 -13.65 17.08 5.96
C VAL A 148 -15.15 16.97 5.73
N ASP A 149 -15.86 16.40 6.69
CA ASP A 149 -17.32 16.40 6.69
C ASP A 149 -17.83 17.78 7.14
N ARG A 150 -18.52 18.47 6.26
CA ARG A 150 -19.03 19.81 6.52
C ARG A 150 -20.10 19.86 7.62
N SER A 151 -20.79 18.77 7.85
CA SER A 151 -21.82 18.71 8.90
C SER A 151 -21.22 18.78 10.30
N THR A 152 -19.94 18.40 10.44
CA THR A 152 -19.26 18.31 11.74
C THR A 152 -18.08 19.25 11.91
N HIS A 153 -17.42 19.68 10.83
CA HIS A 153 -16.19 20.45 10.87
C HIS A 153 -16.14 21.56 9.81
N THR A 154 -15.62 22.69 10.16
CA THR A 154 -15.52 23.87 9.26
C THR A 154 -14.23 23.91 8.43
N GLY A 155 -13.22 23.07 8.75
CA GLY A 155 -11.92 23.10 8.09
C GLY A 155 -11.01 24.27 8.46
N ARG A 156 -11.37 25.11 9.46
CA ARG A 156 -10.58 26.29 9.84
C ARG A 156 -9.13 25.98 10.20
N SER A 157 -8.88 24.88 10.88
CA SER A 157 -7.51 24.44 11.24
C SER A 157 -6.68 24.08 10.01
N LEU A 158 -7.31 23.56 8.95
CA LEU A 158 -6.64 23.25 7.68
C LEU A 158 -6.27 24.56 6.95
N VAL A 159 -7.20 25.52 6.87
CA VAL A 159 -6.92 26.84 6.30
C VAL A 159 -5.72 27.50 7.02
N ALA A 160 -5.73 27.48 8.36
CA ALA A 160 -4.65 28.05 9.17
C ALA A 160 -3.32 27.27 9.02
N ALA A 161 -3.36 26.02 8.56
CA ALA A 161 -2.19 25.19 8.25
C ALA A 161 -1.82 25.20 6.75
N ASN A 162 -2.32 26.17 5.99
CA ASN A 162 -2.06 26.36 4.56
C ASN A 162 -2.49 25.19 3.65
N TRP A 163 -3.54 24.46 4.05
CA TRP A 163 -4.17 23.49 3.17
C TRP A 163 -5.11 24.19 2.19
N LEU A 164 -5.17 23.66 0.97
CA LEU A 164 -6.03 24.18 -0.09
C LEU A 164 -7.27 23.30 -0.24
N ARG A 165 -8.46 23.88 -0.17
CA ARG A 165 -9.70 23.20 -0.51
C ARG A 165 -9.86 23.16 -2.04
N ILE A 166 -9.92 21.94 -2.62
CA ILE A 166 -9.93 21.77 -4.08
C ILE A 166 -11.26 21.23 -4.63
N GLY A 167 -12.18 20.84 -3.78
CA GLY A 167 -13.48 20.36 -4.25
C GLY A 167 -14.29 19.67 -3.17
N THR A 168 -15.35 19.02 -3.60
CA THR A 168 -16.26 18.25 -2.74
C THR A 168 -16.48 16.87 -3.37
N THR A 169 -16.45 15.83 -2.54
CA THR A 169 -16.74 14.46 -3.00
C THR A 169 -18.23 14.27 -3.26
N GLN A 170 -18.58 13.38 -4.17
CA GLN A 170 -19.98 13.09 -4.52
C GLN A 170 -20.73 12.23 -3.48
N GLY A 171 -20.12 11.92 -2.34
CA GLY A 171 -20.74 11.09 -1.31
C GLY A 171 -21.04 9.62 -1.72
N ARG A 172 -20.50 9.16 -2.84
CA ARG A 172 -20.62 7.76 -3.26
C ARG A 172 -19.83 6.88 -2.30
N GLY A 173 -20.53 6.08 -1.50
CA GLY A 173 -19.90 5.06 -0.66
C GLY A 173 -19.17 4.01 -1.52
N ARG A 174 -18.24 3.25 -0.92
CA ARG A 174 -17.69 2.04 -1.54
C ARG A 174 -18.88 1.14 -1.92
N THR A 175 -19.08 0.90 -3.19
CA THR A 175 -20.01 -0.11 -3.69
C THR A 175 -19.43 -1.49 -3.37
N SER A 176 -19.83 -2.05 -2.23
CA SER A 176 -19.70 -3.48 -1.99
C SER A 176 -21.00 -4.13 -2.44
N PRO A 177 -20.97 -5.23 -3.20
CA PRO A 177 -22.17 -5.90 -3.68
C PRO A 177 -23.12 -6.35 -2.55
N SER A 178 -22.62 -6.45 -1.31
CA SER A 178 -23.37 -6.96 -0.14
C SER A 178 -23.93 -5.88 0.80
N LYS A 179 -23.66 -4.59 0.57
CA LYS A 179 -24.23 -3.52 1.41
C LYS A 179 -24.99 -2.53 0.55
N LYS A 180 -26.33 -2.40 0.78
CA LYS A 180 -27.14 -1.27 0.31
C LYS A 180 -26.36 0.01 0.57
N SER A 181 -26.06 0.78 -0.49
CA SER A 181 -25.34 2.04 -0.38
C SER A 181 -26.12 3.02 0.47
N CYS A 182 -25.73 3.20 1.73
CA CYS A 182 -26.16 4.39 2.45
C CYS A 182 -25.48 5.59 1.78
N PRO A 183 -26.23 6.60 1.34
CA PRO A 183 -25.66 7.85 0.83
C PRO A 183 -24.79 8.45 1.95
N LYS A 184 -23.50 8.61 1.68
CA LYS A 184 -22.59 9.27 2.60
C LYS A 184 -22.66 10.77 2.34
N SER A 185 -22.57 11.57 3.40
CA SER A 185 -22.50 13.03 3.28
C SER A 185 -21.34 13.44 2.35
N PRO A 186 -21.56 14.44 1.49
CA PRO A 186 -20.47 15.03 0.71
C PRO A 186 -19.39 15.57 1.64
N LYS A 187 -18.12 15.32 1.33
CA LYS A 187 -16.99 15.79 2.11
C LYS A 187 -16.16 16.77 1.29
N ASP A 188 -15.69 17.82 1.91
CA ASP A 188 -14.70 18.69 1.30
C ASP A 188 -13.37 17.98 1.20
N LEU A 189 -12.75 18.08 0.04
CA LEU A 189 -11.41 17.59 -0.21
C LEU A 189 -10.42 18.74 -0.07
N TRP A 190 -9.45 18.51 0.80
CA TRP A 190 -8.35 19.41 1.07
C TRP A 190 -7.05 18.75 0.70
N VAL A 191 -6.10 19.54 0.18
CA VAL A 191 -4.76 19.08 -0.15
C VAL A 191 -3.71 20.00 0.45
N TRP A 192 -2.56 19.40 0.76
CA TRP A 192 -1.36 20.12 1.15
C TRP A 192 -0.18 19.59 0.32
N GLN A 193 0.67 20.49 -0.15
CA GLN A 193 1.79 20.15 -1.04
C GLN A 193 3.11 20.62 -0.43
N TRP A 194 4.15 19.78 -0.55
CA TRP A 194 5.50 20.12 -0.08
C TRP A 194 6.21 21.12 -0.98
N ASP A 195 5.78 21.21 -2.24
CA ASP A 195 6.40 21.99 -3.29
C ASP A 195 5.30 22.60 -4.16
N GLU A 196 5.47 23.85 -4.59
CA GLU A 196 4.55 24.52 -5.53
C GLU A 196 4.43 23.78 -6.87
N HIS A 197 5.45 23.00 -7.24
CA HIS A 197 5.48 22.19 -8.46
C HIS A 197 4.87 20.78 -8.28
N ALA A 198 4.24 20.47 -7.13
CA ALA A 198 3.66 19.15 -6.87
C ALA A 198 2.71 18.67 -7.98
N ARG A 199 1.87 19.57 -8.52
CA ARG A 199 0.97 19.25 -9.63
C ARG A 199 1.75 18.87 -10.89
N THR A 200 2.76 19.66 -11.25
CA THR A 200 3.62 19.40 -12.41
C THR A 200 4.36 18.07 -12.25
N GLN A 201 4.88 17.78 -11.07
CA GLN A 201 5.53 16.50 -10.77
C GLN A 201 4.56 15.30 -10.92
N LEU A 202 3.29 15.48 -10.53
CA LEU A 202 2.27 14.44 -10.67
C LEU A 202 1.78 14.26 -12.11
N GLN A 203 1.82 15.32 -12.92
CA GLN A 203 1.49 15.28 -14.35
C GLN A 203 2.62 14.70 -15.21
N GLN A 204 3.86 14.75 -14.72
CA GLN A 204 5.01 14.22 -15.45
C GLN A 204 4.85 12.73 -15.64
N ARG A 205 4.89 12.30 -16.89
CA ARG A 205 5.11 10.89 -17.21
C ARG A 205 6.61 10.63 -17.03
N SER A 206 6.96 9.75 -16.11
CA SER A 206 8.27 9.13 -16.25
C SER A 206 8.26 8.47 -17.61
N LEU A 207 9.14 8.89 -18.51
CA LEU A 207 9.38 8.13 -19.70
C LEU A 207 9.58 6.69 -19.26
N PRO A 208 8.90 5.70 -19.87
CA PRO A 208 9.24 4.32 -19.58
C PRO A 208 10.76 4.29 -19.70
N ARG A 209 11.43 3.88 -18.63
CA ARG A 209 12.87 3.62 -18.71
C ARG A 209 12.95 2.64 -19.86
N VAL A 210 13.34 3.13 -21.02
CA VAL A 210 13.69 2.28 -22.13
C VAL A 210 14.86 1.51 -21.57
N VAL A 211 14.57 0.32 -21.03
CA VAL A 211 15.63 -0.63 -20.74
C VAL A 211 16.22 -0.88 -22.12
N PRO A 212 17.43 -0.41 -22.40
CA PRO A 212 18.00 -0.57 -23.73
C PRO A 212 17.91 -2.05 -24.07
N ARG A 213 17.51 -2.39 -25.29
CA ARG A 213 17.53 -3.79 -25.80
C ARG A 213 18.90 -4.48 -25.61
N SER A 214 19.93 -3.70 -25.31
CA SER A 214 21.30 -4.13 -25.04
C SER A 214 21.56 -4.69 -23.64
N VAL A 215 20.59 -4.67 -22.70
CA VAL A 215 20.79 -5.27 -21.35
C VAL A 215 20.69 -6.80 -21.39
N PHE A 216 20.26 -7.38 -22.51
CA PHE A 216 20.38 -8.80 -22.75
C PHE A 216 21.71 -9.13 -23.48
N HIS A 217 22.84 -8.78 -22.87
CA HIS A 217 24.11 -9.38 -23.24
C HIS A 217 24.38 -10.59 -22.32
N PRO A 218 24.47 -11.82 -22.89
CA PRO A 218 24.69 -13.04 -22.12
C PRO A 218 26.14 -13.24 -21.69
N ARG A 219 26.87 -12.17 -21.31
CA ARG A 219 28.28 -12.29 -20.91
C ARG A 219 28.77 -11.20 -19.95
N SER A 220 28.11 -11.02 -18.80
CA SER A 220 28.81 -10.52 -17.60
C SER A 220 27.96 -10.77 -16.37
N GLU A 221 28.50 -11.49 -15.44
CA GLU A 221 27.95 -11.85 -14.12
C GLU A 221 26.48 -12.28 -14.17
N ALA A 222 26.20 -13.58 -14.02
CA ALA A 222 24.86 -14.15 -14.06
C ALA A 222 23.91 -13.23 -13.28
N SER A 223 22.93 -12.63 -13.97
CA SER A 223 21.96 -11.79 -13.29
C SER A 223 21.25 -12.65 -12.24
N TRP A 224 20.70 -12.03 -11.18
CA TRP A 224 19.95 -12.79 -10.17
C TRP A 224 18.85 -13.66 -10.81
N ILE A 225 18.27 -13.23 -11.94
CA ILE A 225 17.28 -14.00 -12.70
C ILE A 225 17.89 -15.24 -13.32
N ASP A 226 19.09 -15.13 -13.91
CA ASP A 226 19.75 -16.29 -14.51
C ASP A 226 20.07 -17.34 -13.44
N GLN A 227 20.46 -16.88 -12.25
CA GLN A 227 20.66 -17.77 -11.09
C GLN A 227 19.36 -18.41 -10.59
N GLU A 228 18.29 -17.62 -10.55
CA GLU A 228 16.99 -18.07 -10.07
C GLU A 228 16.28 -19.02 -11.04
N LEU A 229 16.49 -18.82 -12.33
CA LEU A 229 15.91 -19.61 -13.42
C LEU A 229 16.89 -20.66 -13.99
N ASP A 230 17.98 -20.95 -13.29
CA ASP A 230 18.92 -21.97 -13.72
C ASP A 230 18.22 -23.33 -13.88
N GLY A 231 18.35 -23.92 -15.07
CA GLY A 231 17.67 -25.15 -15.46
C GLY A 231 16.22 -24.97 -15.93
N LEU A 232 15.76 -23.73 -16.19
CA LEU A 232 14.46 -23.48 -16.82
C LEU A 232 14.43 -24.08 -18.24
N ASP A 233 13.45 -24.95 -18.48
CA ASP A 233 13.13 -25.49 -19.80
C ASP A 233 11.61 -25.60 -19.95
N LEU A 234 11.03 -24.69 -20.75
CA LEU A 234 9.61 -24.66 -21.09
C LEU A 234 9.35 -25.27 -22.50
N GLY A 235 10.26 -26.14 -22.96
CA GLY A 235 10.16 -26.78 -24.26
C GLY A 235 10.42 -25.87 -25.45
N HIS A 236 10.73 -24.61 -25.22
CA HIS A 236 11.07 -23.66 -26.30
C HIS A 236 11.78 -22.41 -25.77
N SER A 237 12.97 -22.11 -26.27
CA SER A 237 13.83 -21.00 -25.81
C SER A 237 13.19 -19.60 -25.90
N LYS A 238 12.16 -19.40 -26.71
CA LYS A 238 11.38 -18.13 -26.73
C LYS A 238 10.48 -18.02 -25.51
N LEU A 239 9.96 -19.13 -24.98
CA LEU A 239 9.17 -19.16 -23.77
C LEU A 239 10.05 -18.90 -22.54
N ASP A 240 11.22 -19.52 -22.47
CA ASP A 240 12.18 -19.30 -21.40
C ASP A 240 12.57 -17.83 -21.31
N ARG A 241 12.96 -17.23 -22.45
CA ARG A 241 13.29 -15.82 -22.53
C ARG A 241 12.10 -14.90 -22.19
N ARG A 242 10.88 -15.28 -22.57
CA ARG A 242 9.68 -14.52 -22.25
C ARG A 242 9.41 -14.56 -20.76
N PHE A 243 9.50 -15.72 -20.14
CA PHE A 243 9.29 -15.86 -18.69
C PHE A 243 10.33 -15.07 -17.88
N ALA A 244 11.62 -15.17 -18.24
CA ALA A 244 12.68 -14.38 -17.62
C ALA A 244 12.42 -12.86 -17.75
N ALA A 245 12.01 -12.39 -18.92
CA ALA A 245 11.67 -10.98 -19.14
C ALA A 245 10.46 -10.53 -18.31
N MET A 246 9.46 -11.40 -18.13
CA MET A 246 8.29 -11.12 -17.30
C MET A 246 8.68 -10.99 -15.81
N LEU A 247 9.51 -11.89 -15.30
CA LEU A 247 10.01 -11.81 -13.92
C LEU A 247 10.87 -10.56 -13.71
N GLN A 248 11.77 -10.23 -14.65
CA GLN A 248 12.57 -9.01 -14.60
C GLN A 248 11.69 -7.75 -14.54
N ALA A 249 10.66 -7.69 -15.37
CA ALA A 249 9.75 -6.57 -15.42
C ALA A 249 8.96 -6.42 -14.11
N ARG A 250 8.51 -7.55 -13.52
CA ARG A 250 7.82 -7.56 -12.22
C ARG A 250 8.74 -7.19 -11.06
N TRP A 251 9.99 -7.61 -11.11
CA TRP A 251 11.01 -7.21 -10.12
C TRP A 251 11.29 -5.71 -10.15
N LEU A 252 11.44 -5.14 -11.34
CA LEU A 252 11.69 -3.69 -11.50
C LEU A 252 10.49 -2.83 -11.08
N HIS A 253 9.27 -3.38 -11.18
CA HIS A 253 8.02 -2.67 -10.93
C HIS A 253 7.04 -3.50 -10.08
N PRO A 254 7.39 -3.87 -8.84
CA PRO A 254 6.59 -4.79 -8.02
C PRO A 254 5.22 -4.23 -7.63
N SER A 255 5.09 -2.90 -7.52
CA SER A 255 3.86 -2.19 -7.16
C SER A 255 2.95 -1.86 -8.34
N TRP A 256 3.42 -2.03 -9.59
CA TRP A 256 2.64 -1.71 -10.78
C TRP A 256 1.62 -2.83 -11.07
N SER A 257 0.56 -2.49 -11.84
CA SER A 257 -0.34 -3.53 -12.33
C SER A 257 0.42 -4.51 -13.22
N PHE A 258 -0.10 -5.73 -13.35
CA PHE A 258 0.54 -6.76 -14.18
C PHE A 258 0.81 -6.24 -15.60
N TYR A 259 -0.16 -5.61 -16.23
CA TYR A 259 -0.05 -5.07 -17.58
C TYR A 259 1.01 -3.96 -17.69
N THR A 260 1.01 -3.00 -16.77
CA THR A 260 1.89 -1.83 -16.84
C THR A 260 3.34 -2.13 -16.52
N SER A 261 3.59 -3.18 -15.72
CA SER A 261 4.97 -3.57 -15.37
C SER A 261 5.82 -3.97 -16.59
N PHE A 262 5.19 -4.32 -17.72
CA PHE A 262 5.91 -4.72 -18.93
C PHE A 262 6.34 -3.55 -19.83
N GLY A 263 6.06 -2.31 -19.45
CA GLY A 263 6.61 -1.12 -20.10
C GLY A 263 5.99 -0.75 -21.46
N GLY A 264 4.99 -1.50 -21.93
CA GLY A 264 4.31 -1.18 -23.19
C GLY A 264 3.19 -2.16 -23.57
N ARG A 265 2.32 -1.70 -24.49
CA ARG A 265 1.16 -2.49 -24.94
C ARG A 265 1.55 -3.83 -25.55
N ARG A 266 2.60 -3.85 -26.35
CA ARG A 266 3.06 -5.06 -27.05
C ARG A 266 3.57 -6.11 -26.07
N GLU A 267 4.39 -5.70 -25.13
CA GLU A 267 4.97 -6.55 -24.09
C GLU A 267 3.89 -7.04 -23.13
N GLY A 268 2.94 -6.18 -22.77
CA GLY A 268 1.79 -6.56 -21.94
C GLY A 268 0.90 -7.62 -22.61
N ILE A 269 0.57 -7.45 -23.89
CA ILE A 269 -0.18 -8.46 -24.67
C ILE A 269 0.61 -9.77 -24.69
N ALA A 270 1.91 -9.74 -25.02
CA ALA A 270 2.74 -10.92 -25.08
C ALA A 270 2.89 -11.66 -23.72
N ALA A 271 2.77 -10.94 -22.60
CA ALA A 271 2.72 -11.56 -21.27
C ALA A 271 1.39 -12.28 -21.02
N TYR A 272 0.27 -11.70 -21.43
CA TYR A 272 -1.03 -12.38 -21.37
C TYR A 272 -1.09 -13.60 -22.29
N ASP A 273 -0.57 -13.48 -23.53
CA ASP A 273 -0.49 -14.60 -24.48
C ASP A 273 0.36 -15.74 -23.90
N PHE A 274 1.43 -15.41 -23.17
CA PHE A 274 2.23 -16.40 -22.46
C PHE A 274 1.42 -17.14 -21.40
N LEU A 275 0.66 -16.41 -20.56
CA LEU A 275 -0.16 -17.02 -19.49
C LEU A 275 -1.38 -17.80 -20.02
N GLN A 276 -1.85 -17.47 -21.23
CA GLN A 276 -2.96 -18.18 -21.89
C GLN A 276 -2.49 -19.38 -22.74
N ASN A 277 -1.19 -19.60 -22.79
CA ASN A 277 -0.63 -20.65 -23.61
C ASN A 277 -0.93 -22.02 -22.98
N GLN A 278 -1.60 -22.90 -23.73
CA GLN A 278 -2.05 -24.21 -23.28
C GLN A 278 -1.07 -25.36 -23.63
N ARG A 279 0.20 -25.06 -23.84
CA ARG A 279 1.20 -26.10 -24.06
C ARG A 279 1.36 -26.98 -22.82
N ALA A 280 1.51 -28.26 -23.03
CA ALA A 280 1.68 -29.25 -21.96
C ALA A 280 2.93 -28.97 -21.10
N ASP A 281 3.97 -28.36 -21.67
CA ASP A 281 5.22 -28.04 -21.00
C ASP A 281 5.12 -26.78 -20.11
N LEU A 282 4.07 -25.98 -20.28
CA LEU A 282 3.86 -24.71 -19.57
C LEU A 282 2.88 -24.91 -18.41
N THR A 283 3.34 -25.49 -17.34
CA THR A 283 2.55 -25.73 -16.11
C THR A 283 3.05 -24.87 -14.97
N PHE A 284 2.27 -24.77 -13.90
CA PHE A 284 2.69 -24.08 -12.67
C PHE A 284 3.97 -24.68 -12.11
N GLU A 285 4.08 -26.01 -12.12
CA GLU A 285 5.24 -26.76 -11.63
C GLU A 285 6.48 -26.47 -12.45
N SER A 286 6.38 -26.46 -13.79
CA SER A 286 7.51 -26.16 -14.68
C SER A 286 8.04 -24.73 -14.52
N LEU A 287 7.13 -23.76 -14.24
CA LEU A 287 7.50 -22.37 -13.97
C LEU A 287 8.14 -22.19 -12.59
N LEU A 288 7.72 -22.95 -11.59
CA LEU A 288 8.20 -22.84 -10.22
C LEU A 288 9.46 -23.66 -9.93
N ALA A 289 9.67 -24.75 -10.67
CA ALA A 289 10.77 -25.71 -10.41
C ALA A 289 12.18 -25.08 -10.34
N PRO A 290 12.57 -24.14 -11.22
CA PRO A 290 13.89 -23.50 -11.13
C PRO A 290 14.07 -22.71 -9.83
N HIS A 291 13.05 -21.95 -9.42
CA HIS A 291 13.04 -21.22 -8.15
C HIS A 291 13.13 -22.16 -6.96
N GLN A 292 12.39 -23.27 -6.96
CA GLN A 292 12.48 -24.27 -5.90
C GLN A 292 13.87 -24.90 -5.82
N ASN A 293 14.51 -25.18 -6.97
CA ASN A 293 15.87 -25.70 -7.00
C ASN A 293 16.87 -24.67 -6.46
N SER A 294 16.74 -23.40 -6.81
CA SER A 294 17.54 -22.32 -6.26
C SER A 294 17.32 -22.16 -4.76
N THR A 295 16.07 -22.29 -4.29
CA THR A 295 15.73 -22.29 -2.87
C THR A 295 16.39 -23.44 -2.14
N ARG A 296 16.33 -24.67 -2.68
CA ARG A 296 16.98 -25.85 -2.09
C ARG A 296 18.50 -25.67 -1.98
N ARG A 297 19.15 -25.07 -2.99
CA ARG A 297 20.60 -24.76 -2.93
C ARG A 297 20.91 -23.79 -1.79
N ARG A 298 20.11 -22.75 -1.61
CA ARG A 298 20.25 -21.79 -0.49
C ARG A 298 20.02 -22.46 0.86
N MET A 299 19.00 -23.32 0.97
CA MET A 299 18.73 -24.10 2.18
C MET A 299 19.89 -25.03 2.54
N ALA A 300 20.48 -25.68 1.55
CA ALA A 300 21.60 -26.62 1.77
C ALA A 300 22.88 -25.93 2.30
N ALA A 301 22.99 -24.60 2.15
CA ALA A 301 24.11 -23.82 2.70
C ALA A 301 23.92 -23.44 4.18
N GLU A 302 22.73 -23.68 4.74
CA GLU A 302 22.39 -23.30 6.12
C GLU A 302 22.39 -24.53 7.03
N SER A 303 22.88 -24.37 8.26
CA SER A 303 22.87 -25.47 9.26
C SER A 303 21.47 -25.75 9.81
N VAL A 304 20.61 -24.70 9.86
CA VAL A 304 19.22 -24.76 10.31
C VAL A 304 18.38 -23.86 9.42
N VAL A 305 17.25 -24.37 8.96
CA VAL A 305 16.27 -23.66 8.14
C VAL A 305 14.91 -23.67 8.83
N LEU A 306 14.26 -22.53 8.90
CA LEU A 306 12.87 -22.41 9.33
C LEU A 306 11.96 -22.57 8.11
N LEU A 307 10.98 -23.47 8.21
CA LEU A 307 9.95 -23.67 7.18
C LEU A 307 8.61 -23.19 7.70
N ALA A 308 8.08 -22.12 7.11
CA ALA A 308 6.76 -21.62 7.40
C ALA A 308 5.79 -22.06 6.28
N GLN A 309 4.68 -22.68 6.67
CA GLN A 309 3.62 -23.08 5.74
C GLN A 309 2.31 -22.42 6.11
N ASP A 310 1.57 -22.01 5.09
CA ASP A 310 0.24 -21.43 5.27
C ASP A 310 -0.63 -21.65 4.03
N THR A 311 -1.96 -21.67 4.25
CA THR A 311 -2.95 -21.76 3.19
C THR A 311 -3.67 -20.43 3.04
N THR A 312 -3.50 -19.79 1.89
CA THR A 312 -4.12 -18.52 1.54
C THR A 312 -5.30 -18.74 0.59
N THR A 313 -6.38 -18.00 0.79
CA THR A 313 -7.54 -18.00 -0.11
C THR A 313 -7.39 -16.93 -1.17
N LEU A 314 -7.52 -17.31 -2.44
CA LEU A 314 -7.55 -16.41 -3.59
C LEU A 314 -9.02 -16.27 -4.06
N SER A 315 -9.64 -15.14 -3.73
CA SER A 315 -11.06 -14.89 -4.00
C SER A 315 -11.27 -14.30 -5.39
N TYR A 316 -12.10 -14.97 -6.19
CA TYR A 316 -12.48 -14.58 -7.56
C TYR A 316 -14.00 -14.45 -7.73
N ASN A 317 -14.69 -13.90 -6.75
CA ASN A 317 -16.16 -13.79 -6.69
C ASN A 317 -16.78 -13.03 -7.89
N THR A 318 -16.02 -12.13 -8.51
CA THR A 318 -16.49 -11.35 -9.67
C THR A 318 -16.33 -12.08 -11.00
N LEU A 319 -15.60 -13.19 -11.04
CA LEU A 319 -15.29 -13.95 -12.24
C LEU A 319 -16.30 -15.09 -12.44
N LEU A 320 -17.57 -14.76 -12.64
CA LEU A 320 -18.67 -15.72 -12.69
C LEU A 320 -18.56 -16.78 -13.80
N LYS A 321 -17.86 -16.48 -14.88
CA LYS A 321 -17.71 -17.39 -16.05
C LYS A 321 -16.45 -18.26 -15.96
N THR A 322 -15.59 -18.04 -14.99
CA THR A 322 -14.33 -18.79 -14.87
C THR A 322 -14.64 -20.18 -14.32
N GLN A 323 -14.19 -21.19 -15.05
CA GLN A 323 -14.29 -22.60 -14.64
C GLN A 323 -13.12 -22.98 -13.73
N GLY A 324 -13.26 -24.07 -12.98
CA GLY A 324 -12.20 -24.58 -12.08
C GLY A 324 -12.07 -23.80 -10.77
N LEU A 325 -13.02 -22.92 -10.42
CA LEU A 325 -13.07 -22.26 -9.12
C LEU A 325 -14.05 -22.99 -8.20
N GLY A 326 -13.63 -23.24 -6.96
CA GLY A 326 -14.44 -23.85 -5.91
C GLY A 326 -14.76 -22.90 -4.75
N PRO A 327 -15.53 -23.37 -3.74
CA PRO A 327 -15.84 -22.59 -2.54
C PRO A 327 -14.56 -22.35 -1.70
N ILE A 328 -14.35 -21.11 -1.27
CA ILE A 328 -13.15 -20.73 -0.48
C ILE A 328 -13.37 -20.70 1.03
N GLY A 329 -14.55 -21.10 1.50
CA GLY A 329 -14.90 -21.22 2.92
C GLY A 329 -15.94 -22.30 3.13
N ASN A 330 -16.32 -22.53 4.38
CA ASN A 330 -17.30 -23.58 4.77
C ASN A 330 -18.74 -23.06 4.81
N GLU A 331 -18.93 -21.74 4.71
CA GLU A 331 -20.26 -21.13 4.73
C GLU A 331 -20.91 -21.17 3.34
N PRO A 332 -22.25 -21.31 3.23
CA PRO A 332 -22.96 -21.38 1.94
C PRO A 332 -22.68 -20.21 0.99
N ASN A 333 -22.23 -19.07 1.50
CA ASN A 333 -21.91 -17.84 0.75
C ASN A 333 -20.42 -17.44 0.84
N ALA A 334 -19.55 -18.39 1.12
CA ALA A 334 -18.12 -18.12 1.37
C ALA A 334 -17.34 -17.56 0.16
N GLY A 335 -17.98 -17.48 -1.01
CA GLY A 335 -17.36 -17.02 -2.24
C GLY A 335 -16.66 -18.13 -3.01
N ARG A 336 -16.13 -17.78 -4.20
CA ARG A 336 -15.47 -18.71 -5.13
C ARG A 336 -14.02 -18.30 -5.37
N GLY A 337 -13.15 -19.30 -5.49
CA GLY A 337 -11.72 -19.03 -5.73
C GLY A 337 -10.88 -20.28 -5.74
N LEU A 338 -9.62 -20.08 -5.43
CA LEU A 338 -8.61 -21.12 -5.27
C LEU A 338 -8.00 -21.05 -3.88
N LEU A 339 -7.45 -22.14 -3.42
CA LEU A 339 -6.59 -22.22 -2.26
C LEU A 339 -5.14 -22.33 -2.77
N LEU A 340 -4.26 -21.52 -2.20
CA LEU A 340 -2.82 -21.60 -2.39
C LEU A 340 -2.19 -22.04 -1.08
N HIS A 341 -1.56 -23.19 -1.04
CA HIS A 341 -0.71 -23.60 0.06
C HIS A 341 0.74 -23.41 -0.34
N SER A 342 1.51 -22.72 0.49
CA SER A 342 2.93 -22.48 0.21
C SER A 342 3.81 -22.82 1.42
N LEU A 343 5.01 -23.27 1.12
CA LEU A 343 6.07 -23.54 2.09
C LEU A 343 7.23 -22.58 1.82
N GLN A 344 7.43 -21.63 2.73
CA GLN A 344 8.47 -20.62 2.63
C GLN A 344 9.64 -20.97 3.53
N ALA A 345 10.85 -20.91 3.00
CA ALA A 345 12.09 -21.18 3.73
C ALA A 345 12.75 -19.88 4.19
N PHE A 346 13.21 -19.86 5.45
CA PHE A 346 13.88 -18.71 6.07
C PHE A 346 15.15 -19.17 6.80
N ARG A 347 16.12 -18.27 6.88
CA ARG A 347 17.21 -18.36 7.83
C ARG A 347 16.72 -18.08 9.26
N LEU A 348 17.52 -18.43 10.25
CA LEU A 348 17.22 -18.14 11.67
C LEU A 348 17.07 -16.63 11.98
N ASP A 349 17.74 -15.79 11.22
CA ASP A 349 17.64 -14.31 11.32
C ASP A 349 16.44 -13.72 10.58
N GLY A 350 15.56 -14.56 10.01
CA GLY A 350 14.35 -14.16 9.31
C GLY A 350 14.55 -13.80 7.83
N ILE A 351 15.77 -13.93 7.29
CA ILE A 351 16.01 -13.70 5.86
C ILE A 351 15.34 -14.82 5.04
N PRO A 352 14.47 -14.48 4.04
CA PRO A 352 13.82 -15.47 3.21
C PRO A 352 14.83 -16.14 2.25
N LEU A 353 14.80 -17.45 2.20
CA LEU A 353 15.58 -18.26 1.25
C LEU A 353 14.80 -18.54 -0.03
N GLY A 354 13.48 -18.47 0.02
CA GLY A 354 12.58 -18.64 -1.13
C GLY A 354 11.42 -19.58 -0.85
N CYS A 355 10.61 -19.83 -1.88
CA CYS A 355 9.50 -20.78 -1.82
C CYS A 355 10.01 -22.19 -2.09
N ALA A 356 9.96 -23.05 -1.08
CA ALA A 356 10.41 -24.44 -1.20
C ALA A 356 9.37 -25.32 -1.89
N TRP A 357 8.09 -25.00 -1.73
CA TRP A 357 6.97 -25.70 -2.35
C TRP A 357 5.71 -24.84 -2.37
N ALA A 358 4.86 -25.02 -3.39
CA ALA A 358 3.54 -24.41 -3.46
C ALA A 358 2.60 -25.28 -4.31
N GLU A 359 1.32 -25.25 -3.97
CA GLU A 359 0.25 -25.95 -4.67
C GLU A 359 -1.02 -25.11 -4.69
N PHE A 360 -1.75 -25.20 -5.81
CA PHE A 360 -3.08 -24.62 -5.95
C PHE A 360 -4.13 -25.71 -6.10
N TRP A 361 -5.25 -25.54 -5.44
CA TRP A 361 -6.43 -26.37 -5.69
C TRP A 361 -7.73 -25.58 -5.54
N ALA A 362 -8.79 -26.11 -6.14
CA ALA A 362 -10.15 -25.71 -5.88
C ALA A 362 -10.82 -26.80 -5.03
N ARG A 363 -11.68 -26.41 -4.11
CA ARG A 363 -12.56 -27.38 -3.44
C ARG A 363 -13.67 -27.83 -4.39
N ASP A 364 -14.10 -29.05 -4.27
CA ASP A 364 -15.27 -29.54 -4.97
C ASP A 364 -16.52 -28.78 -4.50
N SER A 365 -17.43 -28.46 -5.45
CA SER A 365 -18.65 -27.70 -5.20
C SER A 365 -19.79 -28.57 -4.74
#